data_3315b5bb3a811357960d333871b8f1fe
#
_entry.id   3315b5bb3a811357960d333871b8f1fe
#
_cell.length_a   1.000
_cell.length_b   1.000
_cell.length_c   1.000
_cell.angle_alpha   90.00
_cell.angle_beta   90.00
_cell.angle_gamma   90.00
#
_symmetry.space_group_name_H-M   'P 1'
#
loop_
_entity.id
_entity.type
_entity.pdbx_description
1 polymer ?
#
loop_
_entity_poly.entity_id
_entity_poly.type
_entity_poly.pdbx_seq_one_letter_code
_entity_poly.pdbx_strand_id
1 'polypeptide(L)'
;MKKWQAILAVHNRNMKILTRQKQMLIQPIIVPLVLLFLMVVVFGGGGDDWPVAIVNESNSLESQELMEAFKDSESNITPYFDFIEMNSYEAKKKGSEGRLHLFIKLPADFVENKNIELKTYNINSDAMKNVRLRVEHTLNDYMEKQGALKVTSQQVTAQPNDVWRSAFYGGSSVLLTLFLGSMIIAANLHAFDYENRTIKEITLTPTGSIMAGFGIILTSVFVSLILSLIPLTLSILFLHFDFYFYNTLLVYLSIVPILIGCAGIGLFLGAYFKQYRVLQPLIILIGIGTYIIGGGFAGVNMLMPLAREIADIWVFSVIFEWFNPVLHNFATSFSFSQCTFIFLAGVLGFLLTFIAYRFQIRKSIFGGQ
;
A
#
# COMPACT_ATOMS: atom_id res chain seq x y z
N MET A 1 -43.38 -8.28 0.95
CA MET A 1 -42.27 -7.32 1.22
C MET A 1 -41.54 -7.00 -0.09
N LYS A 2 -41.28 -5.71 -0.37
CA LYS A 2 -40.47 -5.35 -1.55
C LYS A 2 -39.05 -5.88 -1.34
N LYS A 3 -38.42 -6.43 -2.39
CA LYS A 3 -37.04 -7.01 -2.33
C LYS A 3 -36.01 -6.09 -1.65
N TRP A 4 -36.12 -4.79 -1.88
CA TRP A 4 -35.27 -3.78 -1.27
C TRP A 4 -35.42 -3.70 0.26
N GLN A 5 -36.61 -3.84 0.79
CA GLN A 5 -36.85 -3.86 2.24
C GLN A 5 -36.21 -5.08 2.91
N ALA A 6 -36.13 -6.22 2.20
CA ALA A 6 -35.45 -7.41 2.69
C ALA A 6 -33.89 -7.18 2.77
N ILE A 7 -33.30 -6.55 1.75
CA ILE A 7 -31.86 -6.21 1.75
C ILE A 7 -31.55 -5.30 2.92
N LEU A 8 -32.34 -4.23 3.14
CA LEU A 8 -32.14 -3.30 4.25
C LEU A 8 -32.36 -3.95 5.62
N ALA A 9 -33.34 -4.85 5.74
CA ALA A 9 -33.56 -5.58 6.99
C ALA A 9 -32.34 -6.46 7.35
N VAL A 10 -31.74 -7.14 6.35
CA VAL A 10 -30.53 -7.93 6.53
C VAL A 10 -29.34 -7.01 6.86
N HIS A 11 -29.19 -5.90 6.16
CA HIS A 11 -28.16 -4.91 6.49
C HIS A 11 -28.25 -4.46 7.95
N ASN A 12 -29.43 -4.03 8.40
CA ASN A 12 -29.65 -3.60 9.78
C ASN A 12 -29.36 -4.72 10.81
N ARG A 13 -29.75 -5.97 10.49
CA ARG A 13 -29.39 -7.13 11.31
C ARG A 13 -27.89 -7.29 11.41
N ASN A 14 -27.20 -7.25 10.29
CA ASN A 14 -25.76 -7.44 10.21
C ASN A 14 -25.02 -6.33 10.95
N MET A 15 -25.45 -5.08 10.86
CA MET A 15 -24.88 -3.97 11.64
C MET A 15 -25.00 -4.23 13.15
N LYS A 16 -26.15 -4.77 13.62
CA LYS A 16 -26.32 -5.15 15.02
C LYS A 16 -25.41 -6.34 15.42
N ILE A 17 -25.17 -7.28 14.54
CA ILE A 17 -24.23 -8.40 14.78
C ILE A 17 -22.82 -7.82 14.92
N LEU A 18 -22.36 -6.98 13.99
CA LEU A 18 -21.03 -6.40 14.00
C LEU A 18 -20.77 -5.53 15.24
N THR A 19 -21.75 -4.75 15.71
CA THR A 19 -21.61 -3.96 16.94
C THR A 19 -21.50 -4.81 18.20
N ARG A 20 -22.10 -6.01 18.21
CA ARG A 20 -22.00 -6.96 19.31
C ARG A 20 -20.74 -7.84 19.23
N GLN A 21 -20.34 -8.21 18.02
CA GLN A 21 -19.18 -9.05 17.72
C GLN A 21 -18.01 -8.18 17.23
N LYS A 22 -17.49 -7.32 18.12
CA LYS A 22 -16.44 -6.33 17.79
C LYS A 22 -15.18 -6.94 17.16
N GLN A 23 -14.86 -8.18 17.48
CA GLN A 23 -13.73 -8.90 16.86
C GLN A 23 -13.85 -8.99 15.34
N MET A 24 -15.04 -9.02 14.77
CA MET A 24 -15.24 -9.03 13.31
C MET A 24 -14.90 -7.69 12.66
N LEU A 25 -14.99 -6.58 13.41
CA LEU A 25 -14.61 -5.24 12.96
C LEU A 25 -13.11 -4.95 13.17
N ILE A 26 -12.51 -5.56 14.19
CA ILE A 26 -11.11 -5.32 14.55
C ILE A 26 -10.16 -5.91 13.50
N GLN A 27 -10.45 -7.11 13.01
CA GLN A 27 -9.56 -7.84 12.11
C GLN A 27 -9.25 -7.13 10.79
N PRO A 28 -10.22 -6.60 10.04
CA PRO A 28 -9.94 -5.89 8.80
C PRO A 28 -9.18 -4.56 9.00
N ILE A 29 -9.09 -4.07 10.23
CA ILE A 29 -8.34 -2.85 10.57
C ILE A 29 -6.93 -3.19 11.06
N ILE A 30 -6.81 -4.19 11.95
CA ILE A 30 -5.52 -4.52 12.59
C ILE A 30 -4.47 -4.87 11.54
N VAL A 31 -4.80 -5.69 10.56
CA VAL A 31 -3.83 -6.16 9.56
C VAL A 31 -3.25 -4.99 8.74
N PRO A 32 -4.07 -4.11 8.14
CA PRO A 32 -3.55 -2.94 7.44
C PRO A 32 -2.77 -1.98 8.34
N LEU A 33 -3.22 -1.76 9.59
CA LEU A 33 -2.51 -0.88 10.51
C LEU A 33 -1.18 -1.45 10.98
N VAL A 34 -1.10 -2.75 11.26
CA VAL A 34 0.17 -3.41 11.62
C VAL A 34 1.14 -3.35 10.43
N LEU A 35 0.67 -3.62 9.22
CA LEU A 35 1.50 -3.49 8.02
C LEU A 35 1.94 -2.05 7.81
N LEU A 36 1.04 -1.07 7.95
CA LEU A 36 1.38 0.35 7.87
C LEU A 36 2.46 0.72 8.89
N PHE A 37 2.26 0.35 10.15
CA PHE A 37 3.24 0.62 11.21
C PHE A 37 4.60 -0.03 10.91
N LEU A 38 4.63 -1.30 10.52
CA LEU A 38 5.85 -1.99 10.15
C LEU A 38 6.54 -1.31 8.96
N MET A 39 5.79 -0.94 7.92
CA MET A 39 6.35 -0.28 6.73
C MET A 39 6.91 1.11 7.08
N VAL A 40 6.20 1.89 7.89
CA VAL A 40 6.67 3.21 8.31
C VAL A 40 7.90 3.11 9.22
N VAL A 41 7.91 2.18 10.17
CA VAL A 41 9.06 1.99 11.09
C VAL A 41 10.30 1.46 10.35
N VAL A 42 10.11 0.52 9.42
CA VAL A 42 11.23 -0.15 8.73
C VAL A 42 11.72 0.66 7.52
N PHE A 43 10.80 1.30 6.79
CA PHE A 43 11.10 1.91 5.49
C PHE A 43 10.68 3.37 5.37
N GLY A 44 9.89 3.92 6.28
CA GLY A 44 9.25 5.23 6.16
C GLY A 44 9.93 6.36 6.90
N GLY A 45 10.83 6.06 7.83
CA GLY A 45 11.56 7.09 8.57
C GLY A 45 12.90 7.37 7.93
N GLY A 46 13.10 8.56 7.37
CA GLY A 46 14.38 8.96 6.78
C GLY A 46 14.87 8.07 5.63
N GLY A 47 13.95 7.35 5.00
CA GLY A 47 14.31 6.35 3.99
C GLY A 47 14.88 6.91 2.70
N ASP A 48 14.92 8.22 2.57
CA ASP A 48 15.51 8.89 1.43
C ASP A 48 16.85 9.58 1.79
N ASP A 49 17.13 9.78 3.06
CA ASP A 49 18.41 10.27 3.55
C ASP A 49 19.30 9.09 3.99
N TRP A 50 20.53 9.13 3.51
CA TRP A 50 21.50 8.08 3.78
C TRP A 50 22.49 8.55 4.83
N PRO A 51 22.73 7.81 5.92
CA PRO A 51 23.72 8.18 6.91
C PRO A 51 25.12 8.14 6.30
N VAL A 52 25.72 9.32 6.15
CA VAL A 52 26.99 9.55 5.48
C VAL A 52 27.94 10.29 6.40
N ALA A 53 29.17 9.83 6.51
CA ALA A 53 30.24 10.62 7.12
C ALA A 53 31.03 11.34 6.05
N ILE A 54 31.27 12.63 6.26
CA ILE A 54 32.19 13.42 5.45
C ILE A 54 33.38 13.87 6.29
N VAL A 55 34.58 13.66 5.79
CA VAL A 55 35.82 14.07 6.46
C VAL A 55 36.64 14.92 5.51
N ASN A 56 36.84 16.18 5.86
CA ASN A 56 37.66 17.10 5.11
C ASN A 56 39.05 17.24 5.75
N GLU A 57 40.04 16.65 5.13
CA GLU A 57 41.44 16.77 5.56
C GLU A 57 42.19 17.93 4.83
N SER A 58 41.62 18.43 3.71
CA SER A 58 42.24 19.51 2.93
C SER A 58 42.09 20.88 3.60
N ASN A 59 40.97 21.12 4.29
CA ASN A 59 40.63 22.40 4.90
C ASN A 59 40.72 23.62 3.96
N SER A 60 40.73 23.40 2.64
CA SER A 60 40.77 24.45 1.62
C SER A 60 39.38 25.05 1.41
N LEU A 61 39.32 26.27 0.84
CA LEU A 61 38.04 26.91 0.51
C LEU A 61 37.21 26.03 -0.43
N GLU A 62 37.85 25.49 -1.46
CA GLU A 62 37.21 24.63 -2.46
C GLU A 62 36.64 23.31 -1.87
N SER A 63 37.38 22.73 -0.90
CA SER A 63 36.88 21.52 -0.21
C SER A 63 35.72 21.84 0.71
N GLN A 64 35.66 23.06 1.28
CA GLN A 64 34.50 23.50 2.08
C GLN A 64 33.31 23.76 1.20
N GLU A 65 33.45 24.42 0.05
CA GLU A 65 32.37 24.62 -0.92
C GLU A 65 31.77 23.30 -1.41
N LEU A 66 32.63 22.31 -1.70
CA LEU A 66 32.16 20.97 -2.09
C LEU A 66 31.41 20.26 -0.95
N MET A 67 31.93 20.41 0.29
CA MET A 67 31.24 19.85 1.46
C MET A 67 29.89 20.49 1.69
N GLU A 68 29.75 21.80 1.48
CA GLU A 68 28.45 22.49 1.52
C GLU A 68 27.51 22.00 0.39
N ALA A 69 28.05 21.84 -0.83
CA ALA A 69 27.26 21.29 -1.92
C ALA A 69 26.71 19.90 -1.63
N PHE A 70 27.47 19.05 -0.92
CA PHE A 70 26.95 17.76 -0.45
C PHE A 70 25.88 17.92 0.63
N LYS A 71 26.05 18.85 1.58
CA LYS A 71 25.08 19.11 2.65
C LYS A 71 23.76 19.68 2.11
N ASP A 72 23.84 20.52 1.09
CA ASP A 72 22.71 21.20 0.47
C ASP A 72 22.02 20.34 -0.62
N SER A 73 22.60 19.15 -0.91
CA SER A 73 22.04 18.29 -1.94
C SER A 73 20.75 17.64 -1.47
N GLU A 74 19.66 17.90 -2.19
CA GLU A 74 18.33 17.41 -1.85
C GLU A 74 17.54 16.94 -3.07
N SER A 75 16.57 16.08 -2.83
CA SER A 75 15.51 15.79 -3.76
C SER A 75 14.41 16.85 -3.63
N ASN A 76 13.33 16.74 -4.42
CA ASN A 76 12.17 17.62 -4.27
C ASN A 76 11.49 17.54 -2.90
N ILE A 77 11.84 16.55 -2.07
CA ILE A 77 11.15 16.28 -0.79
C ILE A 77 12.12 16.19 0.37
N THR A 78 13.29 15.57 0.20
CA THR A 78 14.22 15.25 1.29
C THR A 78 15.67 15.48 0.89
N PRO A 79 16.56 15.76 1.85
CA PRO A 79 18.01 15.72 1.63
C PRO A 79 18.44 14.36 1.07
N TYR A 80 19.48 14.34 0.25
CA TYR A 80 20.04 13.07 -0.25
C TYR A 80 20.79 12.30 0.83
N PHE A 81 21.39 13.02 1.79
CA PHE A 81 22.28 12.46 2.78
C PHE A 81 21.98 13.00 4.17
N ASP A 82 22.03 12.13 5.16
CA ASP A 82 22.05 12.49 6.57
C ASP A 82 23.51 12.55 7.02
N PHE A 83 24.05 13.76 7.17
CA PHE A 83 25.45 13.95 7.50
C PHE A 83 25.72 13.84 8.98
N ILE A 84 26.64 12.93 9.32
CA ILE A 84 27.13 12.75 10.67
C ILE A 84 28.58 13.25 10.71
N GLU A 85 28.81 14.34 11.42
CA GLU A 85 30.14 14.88 11.62
C GLU A 85 30.97 13.98 12.55
N MET A 86 32.08 13.49 12.06
CA MET A 86 33.00 12.64 12.85
C MET A 86 34.41 12.64 12.25
N ASN A 87 35.35 12.15 13.02
CA ASN A 87 36.73 11.99 12.53
C ASN A 87 36.88 10.72 11.66
N SER A 88 37.97 10.62 10.90
CA SER A 88 38.24 9.52 9.97
C SER A 88 38.24 8.14 10.65
N TYR A 89 38.71 8.07 11.89
CA TYR A 89 38.78 6.82 12.65
C TYR A 89 37.36 6.35 13.05
N GLU A 90 36.55 7.25 13.58
CA GLU A 90 35.17 6.96 13.95
C GLU A 90 34.30 6.60 12.74
N ALA A 91 34.49 7.30 11.62
CA ALA A 91 33.80 7.01 10.37
C ALA A 91 34.11 5.59 9.88
N LYS A 92 35.37 5.18 9.89
CA LYS A 92 35.76 3.81 9.53
C LYS A 92 35.16 2.77 10.48
N LYS A 93 35.16 3.04 11.80
CA LYS A 93 34.58 2.15 12.81
C LYS A 93 33.10 2.00 12.64
N LYS A 94 32.34 3.11 12.56
CA LYS A 94 30.89 3.07 12.36
C LYS A 94 30.48 2.45 11.01
N GLY A 95 31.31 2.67 9.97
CA GLY A 95 31.11 2.01 8.69
C GLY A 95 31.25 0.50 8.77
N SER A 96 32.30 0.01 9.44
CA SER A 96 32.48 -1.44 9.66
C SER A 96 31.39 -2.08 10.54
N GLU A 97 30.76 -1.29 11.41
CA GLU A 97 29.61 -1.69 12.23
C GLU A 97 28.27 -1.65 11.45
N GLY A 98 28.27 -1.23 10.17
CA GLY A 98 27.08 -1.10 9.33
C GLY A 98 26.17 0.09 9.68
N ARG A 99 26.69 1.07 10.42
CA ARG A 99 25.96 2.28 10.86
C ARG A 99 26.09 3.46 9.90
N LEU A 100 26.91 3.32 8.87
CA LEU A 100 27.08 4.29 7.79
C LEU A 100 26.93 3.58 6.45
N HIS A 101 26.28 4.24 5.51
CA HIS A 101 26.18 3.75 4.14
C HIS A 101 27.38 4.19 3.30
N LEU A 102 27.88 5.40 3.55
CA LEU A 102 28.94 6.01 2.76
C LEU A 102 29.87 6.80 3.69
N PHE A 103 31.14 6.76 3.37
CA PHE A 103 32.17 7.62 3.91
C PHE A 103 32.82 8.39 2.77
N ILE A 104 32.73 9.71 2.79
CA ILE A 104 33.37 10.64 1.84
C ILE A 104 34.55 11.25 2.50
N LYS A 105 35.73 11.11 1.90
CA LYS A 105 36.97 11.72 2.38
C LYS A 105 37.51 12.66 1.31
N LEU A 106 37.74 13.91 1.70
CA LEU A 106 38.47 14.91 0.93
C LEU A 106 39.90 14.92 1.45
N PRO A 107 40.89 14.34 0.73
CA PRO A 107 42.27 14.22 1.21
C PRO A 107 42.95 15.57 1.24
N ALA A 108 44.13 15.67 1.93
CA ALA A 108 44.86 16.91 2.10
C ALA A 108 45.35 17.52 0.76
N ASP A 109 45.58 16.68 -0.23
CA ASP A 109 46.01 17.04 -1.59
C ASP A 109 44.83 17.25 -2.57
N PHE A 110 43.58 17.39 -2.06
CA PHE A 110 42.38 17.55 -2.86
C PHE A 110 42.47 18.68 -3.89
N VAL A 111 43.06 19.82 -3.51
CA VAL A 111 43.23 21.01 -4.41
C VAL A 111 44.04 20.68 -5.64
N GLU A 112 45.11 19.88 -5.46
CA GLU A 112 46.05 19.53 -6.51
C GLU A 112 45.52 18.42 -7.43
N ASN A 113 44.98 17.37 -6.82
CA ASN A 113 44.63 16.13 -7.53
C ASN A 113 43.12 16.00 -7.85
N LYS A 114 42.26 16.82 -7.22
CA LYS A 114 40.78 16.76 -7.36
C LYS A 114 40.19 15.37 -7.09
N ASN A 115 40.90 14.57 -6.28
CA ASN A 115 40.46 13.22 -5.95
C ASN A 115 39.61 13.21 -4.69
N ILE A 116 38.50 12.43 -4.74
CA ILE A 116 37.59 12.17 -3.61
C ILE A 116 37.63 10.68 -3.33
N GLU A 117 37.89 10.30 -2.10
CA GLU A 117 37.79 8.91 -1.68
C GLU A 117 36.38 8.60 -1.22
N LEU A 118 35.72 7.66 -1.89
CA LEU A 118 34.41 7.15 -1.53
C LEU A 118 34.53 5.72 -1.01
N LYS A 119 34.08 5.47 0.22
CA LYS A 119 34.02 4.12 0.80
C LYS A 119 32.57 3.77 1.16
N THR A 120 32.10 2.69 0.58
CA THR A 120 30.74 2.16 0.84
C THR A 120 30.83 0.96 1.76
N TYR A 121 29.89 0.83 2.68
CA TYR A 121 29.85 -0.23 3.67
C TYR A 121 28.61 -1.12 3.55
N ASN A 122 27.76 -0.87 2.57
CA ASN A 122 26.57 -1.66 2.37
C ASN A 122 26.83 -2.75 1.33
N ILE A 123 26.38 -3.96 1.61
CA ILE A 123 26.48 -5.11 0.70
C ILE A 123 25.31 -5.16 -0.31
N ASN A 124 24.28 -4.36 -0.13
CA ASN A 124 23.16 -4.30 -1.05
C ASN A 124 23.55 -3.51 -2.30
N SER A 125 23.64 -4.21 -3.45
CA SER A 125 24.06 -3.61 -4.72
C SER A 125 23.15 -2.47 -5.21
N ASP A 126 21.84 -2.55 -4.95
CA ASP A 126 20.89 -1.54 -5.40
C ASP A 126 20.98 -0.27 -4.54
N ALA A 127 21.16 -0.45 -3.22
CA ALA A 127 21.45 0.66 -2.33
C ALA A 127 22.74 1.38 -2.76
N MET A 128 23.79 0.62 -3.11
CA MET A 128 25.06 1.20 -3.56
C MET A 128 24.95 1.96 -4.88
N LYS A 129 24.16 1.46 -5.84
CA LYS A 129 23.88 2.19 -7.08
C LYS A 129 23.19 3.52 -6.80
N ASN A 130 22.18 3.53 -5.92
CA ASN A 130 21.46 4.75 -5.55
C ASN A 130 22.39 5.77 -4.86
N VAL A 131 23.20 5.33 -3.90
CA VAL A 131 24.18 6.21 -3.24
C VAL A 131 25.15 6.81 -4.25
N ARG A 132 25.68 5.98 -5.15
CA ARG A 132 26.59 6.43 -6.21
C ARG A 132 25.94 7.46 -7.13
N LEU A 133 24.71 7.22 -7.59
CA LEU A 133 23.99 8.16 -8.45
C LEU A 133 23.76 9.51 -7.76
N ARG A 134 23.45 9.52 -6.47
CA ARG A 134 23.29 10.75 -5.67
C ARG A 134 24.60 11.51 -5.55
N VAL A 135 25.69 10.80 -5.28
CA VAL A 135 27.04 11.42 -5.25
C VAL A 135 27.41 12.00 -6.62
N GLU A 136 27.22 11.24 -7.70
CA GLU A 136 27.47 11.69 -9.06
C GLU A 136 26.61 12.92 -9.42
N HIS A 137 25.36 12.95 -9.02
CA HIS A 137 24.48 14.11 -9.22
C HIS A 137 25.01 15.34 -8.49
N THR A 138 25.30 15.21 -7.19
CA THR A 138 25.82 16.34 -6.40
C THR A 138 27.15 16.89 -6.94
N LEU A 139 28.03 16.00 -7.39
CA LEU A 139 29.29 16.40 -8.02
C LEU A 139 29.06 17.14 -9.35
N ASN A 140 28.17 16.67 -10.17
CA ASN A 140 27.80 17.31 -11.43
C ASN A 140 27.20 18.71 -11.20
N ASP A 141 26.30 18.85 -10.24
CA ASP A 141 25.69 20.14 -9.87
C ASP A 141 26.72 21.13 -9.35
N TYR A 142 27.67 20.64 -8.53
CA TYR A 142 28.80 21.46 -8.05
C TYR A 142 29.68 21.92 -9.21
N MET A 143 30.06 21.04 -10.14
CA MET A 143 30.87 21.37 -11.31
C MET A 143 30.16 22.32 -12.28
N GLU A 144 28.81 22.19 -12.42
CA GLU A 144 28.01 23.10 -13.23
C GLU A 144 27.95 24.50 -12.63
N LYS A 145 27.80 24.65 -11.33
CA LYS A 145 27.85 25.94 -10.61
C LYS A 145 29.22 26.63 -10.76
N GLN A 146 30.29 25.87 -10.89
CA GLN A 146 31.63 26.39 -11.14
C GLN A 146 31.90 26.75 -12.62
N GLY A 147 30.93 26.54 -13.52
CA GLY A 147 31.06 26.81 -14.94
C GLY A 147 31.95 25.82 -15.71
N ALA A 148 32.39 24.73 -15.06
CA ALA A 148 33.24 23.72 -15.66
C ALA A 148 32.56 22.79 -16.65
N LEU A 149 31.23 22.62 -16.50
CA LEU A 149 30.37 21.80 -17.37
C LEU A 149 29.02 22.47 -17.57
N LYS A 150 28.58 22.56 -18.81
CA LYS A 150 27.23 22.99 -19.14
C LYS A 150 26.39 21.75 -19.50
N VAL A 151 26.04 20.97 -18.51
CA VAL A 151 25.13 19.84 -18.66
C VAL A 151 23.75 20.30 -18.29
N THR A 152 22.89 20.56 -19.28
CA THR A 152 21.47 20.85 -19.02
C THR A 152 20.74 19.52 -18.87
N SER A 153 20.57 19.05 -17.66
CA SER A 153 19.69 17.93 -17.37
C SER A 153 18.27 18.45 -17.17
N GLN A 154 17.38 18.16 -18.08
CA GLN A 154 15.97 18.42 -17.88
C GLN A 154 15.32 17.16 -17.31
N GLN A 155 14.97 17.19 -16.05
CA GLN A 155 14.19 16.11 -15.46
C GLN A 155 12.75 16.18 -16.00
N VAL A 156 12.44 15.32 -16.96
CA VAL A 156 11.06 15.15 -17.44
C VAL A 156 10.41 14.06 -16.58
N THR A 157 9.71 14.47 -15.54
CA THR A 157 8.90 13.55 -14.73
C THR A 157 7.54 13.38 -15.39
N ALA A 158 7.12 12.13 -15.60
CA ALA A 158 5.76 11.81 -16.06
C ALA A 158 4.70 12.11 -14.96
N GLN A 159 5.14 12.33 -13.75
CA GLN A 159 4.33 12.57 -12.56
C GLN A 159 4.59 13.98 -12.02
N PRO A 160 3.53 14.74 -11.65
CA PRO A 160 3.67 16.16 -11.32
C PRO A 160 4.37 16.42 -9.98
N ASN A 161 4.35 15.48 -9.04
CA ASN A 161 4.89 15.63 -7.70
C ASN A 161 5.52 14.33 -7.20
N ASP A 162 6.51 14.46 -6.32
CA ASP A 162 7.01 13.35 -5.53
C ASP A 162 6.11 13.11 -4.32
N VAL A 163 6.08 11.87 -3.83
CA VAL A 163 5.29 11.48 -2.67
C VAL A 163 6.21 10.88 -1.62
N TRP A 164 6.03 11.34 -0.40
CA TRP A 164 6.70 10.73 0.75
C TRP A 164 6.42 9.23 0.79
N ARG A 165 7.44 8.43 1.04
CA ARG A 165 7.29 6.97 1.14
C ARG A 165 6.29 6.58 2.22
N SER A 166 6.29 7.28 3.36
CA SER A 166 5.30 7.11 4.43
C SER A 166 3.87 7.41 3.96
N ALA A 167 3.67 8.47 3.15
CA ALA A 167 2.38 8.80 2.55
C ALA A 167 1.90 7.72 1.57
N PHE A 168 2.81 7.19 0.74
CA PHE A 168 2.52 6.07 -0.17
C PHE A 168 2.01 4.85 0.59
N TYR A 169 2.68 4.47 1.71
CA TYR A 169 2.22 3.37 2.57
C TYR A 169 0.88 3.69 3.23
N GLY A 170 0.65 4.95 3.57
CA GLY A 170 -0.62 5.43 4.08
C GLY A 170 -1.76 5.18 3.10
N GLY A 171 -1.63 5.63 1.86
CA GLY A 171 -2.60 5.40 0.78
C GLY A 171 -2.83 3.90 0.52
N SER A 172 -1.75 3.13 0.45
CA SER A 172 -1.82 1.67 0.28
C SER A 172 -2.54 0.98 1.44
N SER A 173 -2.37 1.46 2.69
CA SER A 173 -3.09 0.93 3.86
C SER A 173 -4.59 1.22 3.81
N VAL A 174 -4.99 2.39 3.30
CA VAL A 174 -6.41 2.72 3.05
C VAL A 174 -7.01 1.71 2.07
N LEU A 175 -6.33 1.48 0.93
CA LEU A 175 -6.79 0.54 -0.10
C LEU A 175 -6.84 -0.90 0.42
N LEU A 176 -5.85 -1.32 1.20
CA LEU A 176 -5.83 -2.65 1.83
C LEU A 176 -6.99 -2.82 2.82
N THR A 177 -7.31 -1.77 3.60
CA THR A 177 -8.45 -1.81 4.52
C THR A 177 -9.77 -1.93 3.78
N LEU A 178 -9.94 -1.23 2.66
CA LEU A 178 -11.11 -1.35 1.79
C LEU A 178 -11.25 -2.78 1.26
N PHE A 179 -10.17 -3.32 0.71
CA PHE A 179 -10.12 -4.68 0.15
C PHE A 179 -10.40 -5.75 1.20
N LEU A 180 -9.59 -5.81 2.26
CA LEU A 180 -9.74 -6.81 3.32
C LEU A 180 -11.03 -6.62 4.08
N GLY A 181 -11.43 -5.37 4.35
CA GLY A 181 -12.67 -5.07 5.06
C GLY A 181 -13.89 -5.65 4.36
N SER A 182 -14.01 -5.40 3.05
CA SER A 182 -15.13 -5.93 2.29
C SER A 182 -15.14 -7.46 2.25
N MET A 183 -13.99 -8.10 2.03
CA MET A 183 -13.88 -9.55 1.94
C MET A 183 -14.08 -10.24 3.29
N ILE A 184 -13.39 -9.80 4.34
CA ILE A 184 -13.44 -10.42 5.68
C ILE A 184 -14.83 -10.27 6.29
N ILE A 185 -15.44 -9.09 6.20
CA ILE A 185 -16.76 -8.86 6.81
C ILE A 185 -17.82 -9.71 6.11
N ALA A 186 -17.81 -9.77 4.78
CA ALA A 186 -18.73 -10.62 4.04
C ALA A 186 -18.56 -12.10 4.39
N ALA A 187 -17.34 -12.57 4.45
CA ALA A 187 -17.01 -13.95 4.79
C ALA A 187 -17.41 -14.30 6.23
N ASN A 188 -17.12 -13.43 7.19
CA ASN A 188 -17.43 -13.63 8.60
C ASN A 188 -18.95 -13.64 8.86
N LEU A 189 -19.67 -12.68 8.29
CA LEU A 189 -21.13 -12.64 8.45
C LEU A 189 -21.79 -13.89 7.87
N HIS A 190 -21.32 -14.36 6.72
CA HIS A 190 -21.86 -15.56 6.11
C HIS A 190 -21.48 -16.84 6.87
N ALA A 191 -20.23 -16.98 7.30
CA ALA A 191 -19.80 -18.10 8.14
C ALA A 191 -20.53 -18.11 9.50
N PHE A 192 -20.77 -16.93 10.09
CA PHE A 192 -21.55 -16.77 11.32
C PHE A 192 -22.98 -17.29 11.19
N ASP A 193 -23.62 -17.05 10.03
CA ASP A 193 -24.95 -17.59 9.75
C ASP A 193 -24.97 -19.13 9.68
N TYR A 194 -23.84 -19.75 9.25
CA TYR A 194 -23.70 -21.23 9.31
C TYR A 194 -23.46 -21.73 10.72
N GLU A 195 -22.55 -21.13 11.46
CA GLU A 195 -22.21 -21.57 12.82
C GLU A 195 -23.42 -21.48 13.77
N ASN A 196 -24.22 -20.42 13.61
CA ASN A 196 -25.43 -20.22 14.42
C ASN A 196 -26.69 -20.89 13.83
N ARG A 197 -26.55 -21.65 12.74
CA ARG A 197 -27.64 -22.35 12.05
C ARG A 197 -28.77 -21.45 11.52
N THR A 198 -28.58 -20.13 11.51
CA THR A 198 -29.57 -19.15 11.00
C THR A 198 -29.71 -19.22 9.48
N ILE A 199 -28.77 -19.84 8.80
CA ILE A 199 -28.81 -20.01 7.35
C ILE A 199 -30.05 -20.77 6.86
N LYS A 200 -30.57 -21.72 7.67
CA LYS A 200 -31.81 -22.46 7.35
C LYS A 200 -33.02 -21.54 7.35
N GLU A 201 -33.13 -20.67 8.33
CA GLU A 201 -34.21 -19.68 8.45
C GLU A 201 -34.17 -18.70 7.28
N ILE A 202 -32.98 -18.23 6.92
CA ILE A 202 -32.75 -17.34 5.78
C ILE A 202 -33.20 -17.99 4.46
N THR A 203 -32.91 -19.27 4.27
CA THR A 203 -33.32 -19.99 3.03
C THR A 203 -34.80 -20.17 2.92
N LEU A 204 -35.53 -20.22 4.03
CA LEU A 204 -36.98 -20.38 4.08
C LEU A 204 -37.75 -19.05 3.94
N THR A 205 -37.04 -17.90 3.88
CA THR A 205 -37.73 -16.61 3.74
C THR A 205 -38.42 -16.47 2.39
N PRO A 206 -39.62 -15.89 2.33
CA PRO A 206 -40.38 -15.72 1.07
C PRO A 206 -39.69 -14.84 0.04
N THR A 207 -38.77 -13.98 0.47
CA THR A 207 -38.01 -13.05 -0.38
C THR A 207 -36.80 -13.70 -1.09
N GLY A 208 -36.49 -14.94 -0.70
CA GLY A 208 -35.36 -15.71 -1.22
C GLY A 208 -34.03 -15.38 -0.55
N SER A 209 -33.21 -16.41 -0.40
CA SER A 209 -31.91 -16.35 0.27
C SER A 209 -30.90 -15.39 -0.42
N ILE A 210 -31.06 -15.17 -1.71
CA ILE A 210 -30.17 -14.27 -2.49
C ILE A 210 -30.25 -12.81 -1.99
N MET A 211 -31.43 -12.35 -1.54
CA MET A 211 -31.59 -11.01 -0.98
C MET A 211 -30.78 -10.85 0.32
N ALA A 212 -30.60 -11.92 1.08
CA ALA A 212 -29.72 -11.92 2.24
C ALA A 212 -28.25 -11.74 1.84
N GLY A 213 -27.81 -12.39 0.76
CA GLY A 213 -26.47 -12.19 0.20
C GLY A 213 -26.21 -10.73 -0.21
N PHE A 214 -27.16 -10.11 -0.89
CA PHE A 214 -27.06 -8.70 -1.23
C PHE A 214 -27.06 -7.79 0.00
N GLY A 215 -27.78 -8.14 1.06
CA GLY A 215 -27.71 -7.44 2.34
C GLY A 215 -26.35 -7.56 3.03
N ILE A 216 -25.69 -8.72 2.92
CA ILE A 216 -24.33 -8.91 3.41
C ILE A 216 -23.33 -8.08 2.59
N ILE A 217 -23.43 -8.09 1.24
CA ILE A 217 -22.58 -7.24 0.38
C ILE A 217 -22.74 -5.77 0.76
N LEU A 218 -23.96 -5.28 0.86
CA LEU A 218 -24.22 -3.89 1.25
C LEU A 218 -23.56 -3.55 2.60
N THR A 219 -23.69 -4.45 3.57
CA THR A 219 -23.08 -4.25 4.90
C THR A 219 -21.56 -4.22 4.83
N SER A 220 -20.95 -5.17 4.15
CA SER A 220 -19.48 -5.30 4.08
C SER A 220 -18.84 -4.13 3.32
N VAL A 221 -19.42 -3.72 2.18
CA VAL A 221 -18.95 -2.53 1.45
C VAL A 221 -19.11 -1.27 2.30
N PHE A 222 -20.27 -1.04 2.90
CA PHE A 222 -20.51 0.14 3.72
C PHE A 222 -19.54 0.22 4.92
N VAL A 223 -19.36 -0.90 5.62
CA VAL A 223 -18.47 -0.94 6.79
C VAL A 223 -17.01 -0.80 6.37
N SER A 224 -16.58 -1.41 5.26
CA SER A 224 -15.18 -1.26 4.79
C SER A 224 -14.86 0.19 4.41
N LEU A 225 -15.81 0.92 3.79
CA LEU A 225 -15.66 2.35 3.51
C LEU A 225 -15.48 3.17 4.81
N ILE A 226 -16.22 2.86 5.86
CA ILE A 226 -16.09 3.54 7.16
C ILE A 226 -14.75 3.18 7.81
N LEU A 227 -14.38 1.90 7.85
CA LEU A 227 -13.17 1.45 8.50
C LEU A 227 -11.90 2.01 7.85
N SER A 228 -11.91 2.21 6.55
CA SER A 228 -10.78 2.78 5.80
C SER A 228 -10.51 4.26 6.13
N LEU A 229 -11.48 4.96 6.75
CA LEU A 229 -11.25 6.31 7.25
C LEU A 229 -10.23 6.35 8.41
N ILE A 230 -10.04 5.24 9.12
CA ILE A 230 -9.05 5.15 10.22
C ILE A 230 -7.62 5.28 9.66
N PRO A 231 -7.13 4.40 8.78
CA PRO A 231 -5.80 4.57 8.20
C PRO A 231 -5.68 5.86 7.37
N LEU A 232 -6.74 6.35 6.73
CA LEU A 232 -6.73 7.64 6.04
C LEU A 232 -6.45 8.78 7.01
N THR A 233 -7.17 8.86 8.11
CA THR A 233 -6.97 9.89 9.13
C THR A 233 -5.57 9.84 9.74
N LEU A 234 -5.07 8.63 10.06
CA LEU A 234 -3.71 8.45 10.56
C LEU A 234 -2.67 8.89 9.55
N SER A 235 -2.89 8.62 8.27
CA SER A 235 -1.96 9.01 7.19
C SER A 235 -1.89 10.52 7.03
N ILE A 236 -3.03 11.21 7.08
CA ILE A 236 -3.09 12.68 7.02
C ILE A 236 -2.39 13.32 8.23
N LEU A 237 -2.61 12.77 9.43
CA LEU A 237 -2.09 13.38 10.67
C LEU A 237 -0.60 13.11 10.90
N PHE A 238 -0.06 11.96 10.47
CA PHE A 238 1.26 11.48 10.90
C PHE A 238 2.21 11.12 9.75
N LEU A 239 1.73 10.97 8.52
CA LEU A 239 2.53 10.39 7.43
C LEU A 239 2.73 11.31 6.23
N HIS A 240 2.55 12.62 6.40
CA HIS A 240 2.68 13.62 5.33
C HIS A 240 1.81 13.31 4.10
N PHE A 241 0.63 12.72 4.34
CA PHE A 241 -0.30 12.39 3.26
C PHE A 241 -1.09 13.64 2.86
N ASP A 242 -0.87 14.10 1.62
CA ASP A 242 -1.60 15.21 1.05
C ASP A 242 -3.04 14.79 0.72
N PHE A 243 -4.00 15.43 1.38
CA PHE A 243 -5.41 15.10 1.21
C PHE A 243 -6.06 15.90 0.09
N TYR A 244 -6.35 15.22 -1.01
CA TYR A 244 -7.11 15.76 -2.14
C TYR A 244 -8.55 15.26 -2.07
N PHE A 245 -9.48 16.11 -1.65
CA PHE A 245 -10.88 15.73 -1.45
C PHE A 245 -11.52 15.11 -2.69
N TYR A 246 -11.35 15.74 -3.86
CA TYR A 246 -11.91 15.24 -5.12
C TYR A 246 -11.38 13.86 -5.49
N ASN A 247 -10.09 13.66 -5.41
CA ASN A 247 -9.44 12.39 -5.75
C ASN A 247 -9.81 11.28 -4.77
N THR A 248 -9.84 11.60 -3.48
CA THR A 248 -10.28 10.65 -2.46
C THR A 248 -11.74 10.25 -2.69
N LEU A 249 -12.63 11.20 -2.96
CA LEU A 249 -14.03 10.90 -3.28
C LEU A 249 -14.15 10.05 -4.56
N LEU A 250 -13.38 10.37 -5.60
CA LEU A 250 -13.33 9.60 -6.84
C LEU A 250 -12.93 8.15 -6.57
N VAL A 251 -11.88 7.93 -5.76
CA VAL A 251 -11.45 6.58 -5.36
C VAL A 251 -12.55 5.86 -4.60
N TYR A 252 -13.14 6.50 -3.58
CA TYR A 252 -14.18 5.88 -2.76
C TYR A 252 -15.43 5.50 -3.54
N LEU A 253 -15.80 6.28 -4.56
CA LEU A 253 -16.94 5.96 -5.42
C LEU A 253 -16.59 4.89 -6.46
N SER A 254 -15.43 5.02 -7.11
CA SER A 254 -15.04 4.13 -8.22
C SER A 254 -14.64 2.73 -7.75
N ILE A 255 -14.15 2.57 -6.51
CA ILE A 255 -13.74 1.28 -5.97
C ILE A 255 -14.93 0.41 -5.55
N VAL A 256 -16.14 0.97 -5.36
CA VAL A 256 -17.32 0.25 -4.88
C VAL A 256 -17.61 -1.05 -5.67
N PRO A 257 -17.59 -1.07 -7.00
CA PRO A 257 -17.82 -2.33 -7.73
C PRO A 257 -16.75 -3.39 -7.43
N ILE A 258 -15.48 -3.00 -7.25
CA ILE A 258 -14.42 -3.94 -6.84
C ILE A 258 -14.69 -4.48 -5.44
N LEU A 259 -15.13 -3.63 -4.50
CA LEU A 259 -15.49 -4.06 -3.15
C LEU A 259 -16.68 -5.03 -3.16
N ILE A 260 -17.64 -4.86 -4.07
CA ILE A 260 -18.71 -5.82 -4.31
C ILE A 260 -18.14 -7.17 -4.78
N GLY A 261 -17.15 -7.13 -5.68
CA GLY A 261 -16.40 -8.30 -6.11
C GLY A 261 -15.73 -9.03 -4.94
N CYS A 262 -14.99 -8.29 -4.12
CA CYS A 262 -14.33 -8.80 -2.92
C CYS A 262 -15.34 -9.40 -1.91
N ALA A 263 -16.46 -8.73 -1.68
CA ALA A 263 -17.54 -9.23 -0.82
C ALA A 263 -18.14 -10.53 -1.36
N GLY A 264 -18.36 -10.63 -2.68
CA GLY A 264 -18.85 -11.84 -3.33
C GLY A 264 -17.90 -13.01 -3.16
N ILE A 265 -16.57 -12.79 -3.28
CA ILE A 265 -15.56 -13.80 -3.00
C ILE A 265 -15.59 -14.19 -1.52
N GLY A 266 -15.65 -13.20 -0.61
CA GLY A 266 -15.77 -13.45 0.82
C GLY A 266 -16.98 -14.33 1.16
N LEU A 267 -18.14 -14.04 0.57
CA LEU A 267 -19.36 -14.85 0.70
C LEU A 267 -19.15 -16.27 0.18
N PHE A 268 -18.57 -16.42 -1.00
CA PHE A 268 -18.30 -17.74 -1.60
C PHE A 268 -17.37 -18.58 -0.72
N LEU A 269 -16.27 -17.98 -0.22
CA LEU A 269 -15.36 -18.64 0.71
C LEU A 269 -16.06 -18.97 2.03
N GLY A 270 -16.88 -18.07 2.56
CA GLY A 270 -17.71 -18.31 3.77
C GLY A 270 -18.67 -19.49 3.61
N ALA A 271 -19.28 -19.63 2.42
CA ALA A 271 -20.14 -20.76 2.09
C ALA A 271 -19.38 -22.09 2.01
N TYR A 272 -18.14 -22.03 1.54
CA TYR A 272 -17.31 -23.22 1.38
C TYR A 272 -16.75 -23.71 2.71
N PHE A 273 -16.09 -22.86 3.48
CA PHE A 273 -15.44 -23.23 4.75
C PHE A 273 -16.39 -23.30 5.93
N LYS A 274 -17.48 -22.53 5.94
CA LYS A 274 -18.54 -22.51 6.98
C LYS A 274 -18.08 -22.18 8.41
N GLN A 275 -16.81 -21.96 8.61
CA GLN A 275 -16.17 -21.65 9.88
C GLN A 275 -15.28 -20.42 9.72
N TYR A 276 -15.60 -19.34 10.46
CA TYR A 276 -14.86 -18.09 10.33
C TYR A 276 -13.40 -18.23 10.82
N ARG A 277 -13.14 -19.09 11.81
CA ARG A 277 -11.78 -19.30 12.36
C ARG A 277 -10.78 -19.85 11.33
N VAL A 278 -11.22 -20.71 10.44
CA VAL A 278 -10.39 -21.27 9.35
C VAL A 278 -10.25 -20.27 8.20
N LEU A 279 -11.31 -19.52 7.96
CA LEU A 279 -11.41 -18.62 6.81
C LEU A 279 -10.56 -17.35 6.97
N GLN A 280 -10.47 -16.82 8.19
CA GLN A 280 -9.76 -15.56 8.47
C GLN A 280 -8.28 -15.59 8.12
N PRO A 281 -7.46 -16.57 8.55
CA PRO A 281 -6.06 -16.64 8.19
C PRO A 281 -5.84 -16.72 6.68
N LEU A 282 -6.72 -17.44 5.97
CA LEU A 282 -6.64 -17.56 4.51
C LEU A 282 -6.87 -16.22 3.82
N ILE A 283 -7.90 -15.47 4.21
CA ILE A 283 -8.18 -14.16 3.61
C ILE A 283 -7.07 -13.16 3.95
N ILE A 284 -6.56 -13.18 5.18
CA ILE A 284 -5.44 -12.33 5.59
C ILE A 284 -4.19 -12.64 4.74
N LEU A 285 -3.88 -13.92 4.51
CA LEU A 285 -2.76 -14.33 3.67
C LEU A 285 -2.93 -13.85 2.21
N ILE A 286 -4.13 -14.00 1.65
CA ILE A 286 -4.48 -13.45 0.33
C ILE A 286 -4.28 -11.93 0.31
N GLY A 287 -4.74 -11.24 1.36
CA GLY A 287 -4.62 -9.79 1.48
C GLY A 287 -3.18 -9.30 1.57
N ILE A 288 -2.35 -9.93 2.39
CA ILE A 288 -0.92 -9.60 2.51
C ILE A 288 -0.20 -9.91 1.20
N GLY A 289 -0.46 -11.06 0.58
CA GLY A 289 0.08 -11.43 -0.72
C GLY A 289 -0.29 -10.41 -1.80
N THR A 290 -1.55 -9.99 -1.84
CA THR A 290 -2.04 -8.97 -2.76
C THR A 290 -1.37 -7.61 -2.51
N TYR A 291 -1.18 -7.23 -1.24
CA TYR A 291 -0.50 -5.99 -0.87
C TYR A 291 0.96 -5.97 -1.36
N ILE A 292 1.67 -7.08 -1.21
CA ILE A 292 3.08 -7.17 -1.62
C ILE A 292 3.20 -7.21 -3.15
N ILE A 293 2.47 -8.11 -3.81
CA ILE A 293 2.58 -8.37 -5.25
C ILE A 293 1.86 -7.29 -6.07
N GLY A 294 0.73 -6.78 -5.57
CA GLY A 294 -0.10 -5.82 -6.28
C GLY A 294 0.38 -4.37 -6.23
N GLY A 295 1.57 -4.09 -5.70
CA GLY A 295 2.12 -2.73 -5.70
C GLY A 295 1.79 -1.89 -4.46
N GLY A 296 1.21 -2.48 -3.42
CA GLY A 296 0.93 -1.75 -2.17
C GLY A 296 2.18 -1.50 -1.32
N PHE A 297 3.17 -2.38 -1.41
CA PHE A 297 4.47 -2.24 -0.75
C PHE A 297 5.47 -1.43 -1.58
N ALA A 298 5.56 -1.73 -2.86
CA ALA A 298 6.42 -1.04 -3.82
C ALA A 298 5.75 -1.11 -5.19
N GLY A 299 5.95 -0.11 -6.03
CA GLY A 299 5.37 -0.12 -7.37
C GLY A 299 5.67 -1.43 -8.11
N VAL A 300 4.70 -1.96 -8.88
CA VAL A 300 4.82 -3.24 -9.58
C VAL A 300 6.09 -3.28 -10.45
N ASN A 301 6.50 -2.14 -10.99
CA ASN A 301 7.72 -2.01 -11.80
C ASN A 301 9.03 -2.29 -11.01
N MET A 302 9.00 -2.19 -9.68
CA MET A 302 10.15 -2.49 -8.80
C MET A 302 10.23 -3.98 -8.42
N LEU A 303 9.21 -4.76 -8.75
CA LEU A 303 9.18 -6.19 -8.45
C LEU A 303 10.11 -6.98 -9.37
N MET A 304 10.57 -8.13 -8.88
CA MET A 304 11.31 -9.11 -9.71
C MET A 304 10.44 -9.57 -10.89
N PRO A 305 11.03 -9.94 -12.04
CA PRO A 305 10.29 -10.31 -13.26
C PRO A 305 9.13 -11.31 -13.01
N LEU A 306 9.40 -12.38 -12.28
CA LEU A 306 8.38 -13.38 -11.95
C LEU A 306 7.23 -12.80 -11.10
N ALA A 307 7.53 -11.95 -10.12
CA ALA A 307 6.51 -11.33 -9.29
C ALA A 307 5.67 -10.32 -10.09
N ARG A 308 6.27 -9.66 -11.09
CA ARG A 308 5.58 -8.75 -12.02
C ARG A 308 4.61 -9.53 -12.90
N GLU A 309 5.03 -10.65 -13.48
CA GLU A 309 4.14 -11.53 -14.25
C GLU A 309 2.95 -12.03 -13.42
N ILE A 310 3.19 -12.37 -12.15
CA ILE A 310 2.10 -12.72 -11.22
C ILE A 310 1.18 -11.53 -10.98
N ALA A 311 1.73 -10.33 -10.78
CA ALA A 311 0.94 -9.11 -10.58
C ALA A 311 0.05 -8.80 -11.79
N ASP A 312 0.55 -8.97 -13.00
CA ASP A 312 -0.20 -8.73 -14.24
C ASP A 312 -1.42 -9.66 -14.40
N ILE A 313 -1.33 -10.87 -13.85
CA ILE A 313 -2.43 -11.87 -13.89
C ILE A 313 -3.36 -11.73 -12.68
N TRP A 314 -2.85 -11.22 -11.57
CA TRP A 314 -3.58 -11.16 -10.31
C TRP A 314 -4.61 -10.02 -10.29
N VAL A 315 -5.88 -10.39 -10.41
CA VAL A 315 -7.02 -9.46 -10.55
C VAL A 315 -7.06 -8.34 -9.50
N PHE A 316 -6.53 -8.59 -8.30
CA PHE A 316 -6.56 -7.60 -7.22
C PHE A 316 -5.37 -6.63 -7.21
N SER A 317 -4.35 -6.83 -8.05
CA SER A 317 -3.22 -5.88 -8.19
C SER A 317 -3.72 -4.49 -8.57
N VAL A 318 -4.75 -4.42 -9.41
CA VAL A 318 -5.38 -3.17 -9.89
C VAL A 318 -5.82 -2.25 -8.75
N ILE A 319 -6.11 -2.79 -7.56
CA ILE A 319 -6.53 -1.98 -6.40
C ILE A 319 -5.41 -1.02 -6.00
N PHE A 320 -4.15 -1.47 -6.00
CA PHE A 320 -3.03 -0.61 -5.64
C PHE A 320 -2.51 0.15 -6.86
N GLU A 321 -2.34 -0.53 -7.99
CA GLU A 321 -1.76 0.03 -9.21
C GLU A 321 -2.57 1.20 -9.78
N TRP A 322 -3.91 1.10 -9.77
CA TRP A 322 -4.76 2.13 -10.39
C TRP A 322 -5.26 3.17 -9.40
N PHE A 323 -5.54 2.78 -8.15
CA PHE A 323 -6.17 3.68 -7.19
C PHE A 323 -5.17 4.47 -6.34
N ASN A 324 -3.98 3.92 -6.10
CA ASN A 324 -2.96 4.65 -5.33
C ASN A 324 -2.48 5.92 -6.07
N PRO A 325 -2.20 5.90 -7.39
CA PRO A 325 -1.89 7.12 -8.13
C PRO A 325 -3.01 8.17 -8.07
N VAL A 326 -4.28 7.75 -8.08
CA VAL A 326 -5.40 8.69 -7.96
C VAL A 326 -5.45 9.31 -6.57
N LEU A 327 -5.23 8.55 -5.50
CA LEU A 327 -5.18 9.07 -4.13
C LEU A 327 -4.11 10.16 -3.96
N HIS A 328 -2.97 10.02 -4.64
CA HIS A 328 -1.84 10.96 -4.60
C HIS A 328 -1.87 12.03 -5.70
N ASN A 329 -3.01 12.22 -6.36
CA ASN A 329 -3.19 13.23 -7.41
C ASN A 329 -2.28 13.05 -8.65
N PHE A 330 -1.79 11.85 -8.93
CA PHE A 330 -1.05 11.53 -10.14
C PHE A 330 -1.94 11.18 -11.32
N ALA A 331 -3.17 10.76 -11.04
CA ALA A 331 -4.19 10.53 -12.04
C ALA A 331 -5.51 11.15 -11.58
N THR A 332 -6.23 11.77 -12.51
CA THR A 332 -7.52 12.44 -12.23
C THR A 332 -8.72 11.70 -12.81
N SER A 333 -8.48 10.61 -13.53
CA SER A 333 -9.54 9.84 -14.20
C SER A 333 -9.07 8.41 -14.47
N PHE A 334 -10.04 7.53 -14.68
CA PHE A 334 -9.80 6.16 -15.14
C PHE A 334 -10.04 6.04 -16.63
N SER A 335 -9.24 5.23 -17.32
CA SER A 335 -9.45 4.90 -18.73
C SER A 335 -10.73 4.08 -18.93
N PHE A 336 -11.26 4.05 -20.15
CA PHE A 336 -12.46 3.26 -20.45
C PHE A 336 -12.27 1.76 -20.15
N SER A 337 -11.10 1.20 -20.42
CA SER A 337 -10.77 -0.20 -20.11
C SER A 337 -10.77 -0.46 -18.61
N GLN A 338 -10.21 0.46 -17.82
CA GLN A 338 -10.23 0.37 -16.35
C GLN A 338 -11.64 0.44 -15.80
N CYS A 339 -12.47 1.37 -16.29
CA CYS A 339 -13.88 1.48 -15.90
C CYS A 339 -14.65 0.19 -16.23
N THR A 340 -14.42 -0.41 -17.39
CA THR A 340 -15.05 -1.68 -17.79
C THR A 340 -14.64 -2.80 -16.85
N PHE A 341 -13.35 -2.91 -16.53
CA PHE A 341 -12.85 -3.92 -15.60
C PHE A 341 -13.45 -3.76 -14.19
N ILE A 342 -13.47 -2.52 -13.68
CA ILE A 342 -14.08 -2.19 -12.38
C ILE A 342 -15.55 -2.62 -12.34
N PHE A 343 -16.30 -2.34 -13.40
CA PHE A 343 -17.71 -2.77 -13.51
C PHE A 343 -17.85 -4.29 -13.54
N LEU A 344 -17.04 -4.99 -14.33
CA LEU A 344 -17.04 -6.45 -14.43
C LEU A 344 -16.70 -7.14 -13.09
N ALA A 345 -15.81 -6.56 -12.29
CA ALA A 345 -15.52 -7.04 -10.95
C ALA A 345 -16.76 -7.02 -10.05
N GLY A 346 -17.57 -5.97 -10.14
CA GLY A 346 -18.86 -5.89 -9.43
C GLY A 346 -19.86 -6.94 -9.88
N VAL A 347 -19.99 -7.15 -11.19
CA VAL A 347 -20.86 -8.20 -11.77
C VAL A 347 -20.42 -9.58 -11.28
N LEU A 348 -19.12 -9.85 -11.28
CA LEU A 348 -18.56 -11.12 -10.77
C LEU A 348 -18.92 -11.33 -9.28
N GLY A 349 -18.88 -10.28 -8.46
CA GLY A 349 -19.28 -10.36 -7.06
C GLY A 349 -20.75 -10.78 -6.86
N PHE A 350 -21.66 -10.24 -7.67
CA PHE A 350 -23.05 -10.66 -7.66
C PHE A 350 -23.22 -12.10 -8.14
N LEU A 351 -22.51 -12.52 -9.18
CA LEU A 351 -22.52 -13.90 -9.68
C LEU A 351 -22.03 -14.89 -8.63
N LEU A 352 -20.91 -14.60 -7.97
CA LEU A 352 -20.37 -15.45 -6.89
C LEU A 352 -21.36 -15.55 -5.71
N THR A 353 -22.02 -14.46 -5.36
CA THR A 353 -23.06 -14.47 -4.34
C THR A 353 -24.23 -15.38 -4.73
N PHE A 354 -24.67 -15.29 -5.99
CA PHE A 354 -25.71 -16.17 -6.51
C PHE A 354 -25.29 -17.64 -6.44
N ILE A 355 -24.06 -17.95 -6.85
CA ILE A 355 -23.51 -19.31 -6.79
C ILE A 355 -23.45 -19.81 -5.35
N ALA A 356 -22.92 -19.00 -4.41
CA ALA A 356 -22.82 -19.34 -2.99
C ALA A 356 -24.16 -19.78 -2.40
N TYR A 357 -25.22 -19.03 -2.69
CA TYR A 357 -26.58 -19.36 -2.19
C TYR A 357 -27.26 -20.50 -2.97
N ARG A 358 -26.96 -20.70 -4.24
CA ARG A 358 -27.53 -21.80 -5.03
C ARG A 358 -26.96 -23.16 -4.63
N PHE A 359 -25.65 -23.23 -4.33
CA PHE A 359 -25.06 -24.45 -3.77
C PHE A 359 -25.67 -24.84 -2.43
N GLN A 360 -26.08 -23.88 -1.61
CA GLN A 360 -26.74 -24.11 -0.33
C GLN A 360 -28.13 -24.74 -0.47
N ILE A 361 -28.95 -24.20 -1.37
CA ILE A 361 -30.32 -24.70 -1.60
C ILE A 361 -30.26 -26.17 -2.03
N ARG A 362 -29.35 -26.52 -2.93
CA ARG A 362 -29.19 -27.91 -3.40
C ARG A 362 -28.81 -28.88 -2.27
N LYS A 363 -27.90 -28.48 -1.39
CA LYS A 363 -27.47 -29.32 -0.24
C LYS A 363 -28.53 -29.45 0.85
N SER A 364 -29.36 -28.43 1.08
CA SER A 364 -30.45 -28.49 2.09
C SER A 364 -31.60 -29.33 1.63
N ILE A 365 -31.86 -29.43 0.31
CA ILE A 365 -32.97 -30.22 -0.25
C ILE A 365 -32.59 -31.70 -0.48
N PHE A 366 -31.32 -31.97 -0.87
CA PHE A 366 -30.84 -33.30 -1.24
C PHE A 366 -29.87 -33.94 -0.24
N GLY A 367 -29.44 -33.24 0.79
CA GLY A 367 -28.47 -33.66 1.80
C GLY A 367 -29.11 -33.95 3.17
N GLY A 368 -30.24 -34.58 3.21
CA GLY A 368 -30.76 -35.18 4.43
C GLY A 368 -30.09 -36.52 4.69
N GLN A 369 -28.83 -36.46 5.21
CA GLN A 369 -28.21 -37.51 6.03
C GLN A 369 -27.14 -36.86 6.86
#